data_b131a5b2ecd1acbb23fbce4b849b3433
#
_entry.id   b131a5b2ecd1acbb23fbce4b849b3433
#
_cell.length_a   1.000
_cell.length_b   1.000
_cell.length_c   1.000
_cell.angle_alpha   90.00
_cell.angle_beta   90.00
_cell.angle_gamma   90.00
#
_symmetry.space_group_name_H-M   'P 1'
#
loop_
_entity.id
_entity.type
_entity.pdbx_description
1 polymer ?
#
loop_
_entity_poly.entity_id
_entity_poly.type
_entity_poly.pdbx_seq_one_letter_code
_entity_poly.pdbx_strand_id
1 'polypeptide(L)'
;MKTGRARTSRIWWILIVLVLLVGVAQAPARADDSNGFKFVGGPVELPGAPGLYTWRYLDKVGAANYDKIALHHVARGPRPQPHSGITVLYLPGTNQNGDLTLYDPRYSFVDYLASRGVDMWTFDYRTHFVPSSVSPIAIEYQFKRWTNAVFASDIAAAASFVMQETGSQKLFVAGFSRGVMFAYLFAAMHPDQVAGIIALDGFIPSHPSRPVPEGHYVDDLGGKSLTWENRQFLMQSVIADPNGPAPLPKYKTAAENLEHVVYDAKAFGGKGGLANPFGGYSNPVVLARLLIGYDRYWPAIQDYNNPFTPQLRAALKQSKIPVIAIASTNIAPDWPAWVVQSAHATGSDDVTLRVLKNWGHLDVLCGTQAERQVFAPVLAWLRRHRK
;
A
#
# COMPACT_ATOMS: atom_id res chain seq x y z
N MET A 1 74.35 33.30 -35.49
CA MET A 1 73.81 34.67 -35.44
C MET A 1 72.33 34.64 -35.58
N LYS A 2 71.63 35.43 -34.76
CA LYS A 2 70.17 35.67 -34.59
C LYS A 2 69.41 34.74 -33.66
N THR A 3 69.30 35.27 -32.47
CA THR A 3 68.46 34.94 -31.36
C THR A 3 67.00 35.17 -31.65
N GLY A 4 66.14 34.19 -31.35
CA GLY A 4 64.70 34.32 -31.38
C GLY A 4 64.13 33.97 -30.03
N ARG A 5 63.68 34.98 -29.28
CA ARG A 5 62.93 34.81 -28.00
C ARG A 5 61.58 34.19 -28.20
N ALA A 6 61.30 33.08 -27.54
CA ALA A 6 60.01 32.53 -27.40
C ALA A 6 59.24 33.23 -26.24
N ARG A 7 58.10 33.81 -26.62
CA ARG A 7 57.09 34.35 -25.68
C ARG A 7 56.27 33.22 -25.09
N THR A 8 56.33 33.04 -23.80
CA THR A 8 55.44 32.18 -23.02
C THR A 8 54.08 32.88 -22.83
N SER A 9 53.04 32.39 -23.49
CA SER A 9 51.68 32.77 -23.21
C SER A 9 51.13 31.91 -22.06
N ARG A 10 50.87 32.53 -20.94
CA ARG A 10 50.14 31.93 -19.80
C ARG A 10 48.68 31.83 -20.21
N ILE A 11 48.20 30.62 -20.52
CA ILE A 11 46.80 30.33 -20.69
C ILE A 11 46.23 30.08 -19.30
N TRP A 12 45.35 30.98 -18.88
CA TRP A 12 44.54 30.84 -17.67
C TRP A 12 43.42 29.83 -17.99
N TRP A 13 43.47 28.67 -17.36
CA TRP A 13 42.33 27.73 -17.36
C TRP A 13 41.29 28.24 -16.36
N ILE A 14 40.20 28.83 -16.87
CA ILE A 14 39.00 29.11 -16.10
C ILE A 14 38.28 27.79 -15.98
N LEU A 15 38.33 27.16 -14.80
CA LEU A 15 37.49 26.03 -14.43
C LEU A 15 36.06 26.56 -14.26
N ILE A 16 35.23 26.41 -15.29
CA ILE A 16 33.77 26.55 -15.16
C ILE A 16 33.28 25.32 -14.47
N VAL A 17 33.01 25.40 -13.17
CA VAL A 17 32.26 24.41 -12.44
C VAL A 17 30.81 24.56 -12.86
N LEU A 18 30.41 23.77 -13.85
CA LEU A 18 29.00 23.62 -14.24
C LEU A 18 28.30 22.84 -13.11
N VAL A 19 27.68 23.52 -12.15
CA VAL A 19 26.76 22.92 -11.20
C VAL A 19 25.51 22.52 -12.01
N LEU A 20 25.47 21.29 -12.46
CA LEU A 20 24.26 20.65 -12.96
C LEU A 20 23.28 20.54 -11.77
N LEU A 21 22.47 21.56 -11.56
CA LEU A 21 21.22 21.45 -10.83
C LEU A 21 20.35 20.44 -11.58
N VAL A 22 20.47 19.17 -11.20
CA VAL A 22 19.47 18.15 -11.55
C VAL A 22 18.20 18.59 -10.85
N GLY A 23 17.33 19.24 -11.60
CA GLY A 23 15.99 19.56 -11.14
C GLY A 23 15.30 18.25 -10.80
N VAL A 24 15.23 17.94 -9.51
CA VAL A 24 14.20 17.04 -8.99
C VAL A 24 12.92 17.69 -9.46
N ALA A 25 12.19 17.03 -10.37
CA ALA A 25 10.89 17.47 -10.79
C ALA A 25 10.05 17.60 -9.49
N GLN A 26 9.94 18.80 -8.99
CA GLN A 26 9.06 19.10 -7.87
C GLN A 26 7.67 18.67 -8.32
N ALA A 27 7.04 17.80 -7.54
CA ALA A 27 5.62 17.54 -7.67
C ALA A 27 4.91 18.90 -7.82
N PRO A 28 3.91 19.02 -8.70
CA PRO A 28 3.24 20.30 -8.91
C PRO A 28 2.81 20.85 -7.55
N ALA A 29 3.18 22.11 -7.29
CA ALA A 29 2.84 22.80 -6.07
C ALA A 29 1.34 22.62 -5.81
N ARG A 30 0.97 22.26 -4.59
CA ARG A 30 -0.41 22.20 -4.13
C ARG A 30 -1.08 23.52 -4.51
N ALA A 31 -2.21 23.45 -5.23
CA ALA A 31 -3.03 24.64 -5.42
C ALA A 31 -3.43 25.19 -4.02
N ASP A 32 -3.28 26.47 -3.83
CA ASP A 32 -3.35 27.21 -2.55
C ASP A 32 -4.69 27.10 -1.78
N ASP A 33 -5.69 26.37 -2.33
CA ASP A 33 -7.00 26.16 -1.72
C ASP A 33 -7.13 24.88 -0.90
N SER A 34 -6.11 24.02 -0.84
CA SER A 34 -6.14 22.81 -0.02
C SER A 34 -5.67 23.12 1.40
N ASN A 35 -6.59 23.38 2.30
CA ASN A 35 -6.29 23.62 3.71
C ASN A 35 -5.83 22.38 4.50
N GLY A 36 -5.33 21.33 3.83
CA GLY A 36 -4.94 20.08 4.45
C GLY A 36 -6.12 19.20 4.87
N PHE A 37 -5.84 18.14 5.62
CA PHE A 37 -6.87 17.23 6.12
C PHE A 37 -7.85 17.93 7.05
N LYS A 38 -9.14 17.72 6.83
CA LYS A 38 -10.23 18.20 7.66
C LYS A 38 -10.96 17.02 8.28
N PHE A 39 -11.31 17.13 9.54
CA PHE A 39 -12.18 16.18 10.21
C PHE A 39 -13.56 16.16 9.54
N VAL A 40 -14.02 14.96 9.15
CA VAL A 40 -15.30 14.81 8.43
C VAL A 40 -16.28 13.85 9.13
N GLY A 41 -15.83 13.11 10.15
CA GLY A 41 -16.74 12.23 10.89
C GLY A 41 -16.07 11.41 11.99
N GLY A 42 -16.88 10.97 12.96
CA GLY A 42 -16.47 10.18 14.11
C GLY A 42 -16.59 10.94 15.45
N PRO A 43 -16.28 10.30 16.60
CA PRO A 43 -15.94 8.88 16.71
C PRO A 43 -17.13 7.97 16.41
N VAL A 44 -16.89 6.92 15.64
CA VAL A 44 -17.87 5.85 15.40
C VAL A 44 -17.27 4.55 15.94
N GLU A 45 -18.00 3.84 16.80
CA GLU A 45 -17.57 2.53 17.29
C GLU A 45 -17.62 1.51 16.16
N LEU A 46 -16.55 0.73 16.00
CA LEU A 46 -16.44 -0.25 14.92
C LEU A 46 -17.35 -1.45 15.19
N PRO A 47 -18.28 -1.80 14.28
CA PRO A 47 -19.08 -3.00 14.40
C PRO A 47 -18.21 -4.25 14.54
N GLY A 48 -18.48 -5.12 15.51
CA GLY A 48 -17.71 -6.34 15.72
C GLY A 48 -16.35 -6.18 16.41
N ALA A 49 -15.95 -4.93 16.73
CA ALA A 49 -14.74 -4.61 17.48
C ALA A 49 -15.05 -3.65 18.65
N PRO A 50 -15.78 -4.11 19.68
CA PRO A 50 -16.22 -3.25 20.77
C PRO A 50 -15.06 -2.52 21.45
N GLY A 51 -15.25 -1.23 21.72
CA GLY A 51 -14.25 -0.37 22.31
C GLY A 51 -13.21 0.18 21.35
N LEU A 52 -13.27 -0.17 20.06
CA LEU A 52 -12.53 0.50 19.00
C LEU A 52 -13.41 1.52 18.30
N TYR A 53 -12.83 2.67 18.03
CA TYR A 53 -13.49 3.81 17.39
C TYR A 53 -12.68 4.26 16.19
N THR A 54 -13.38 4.81 15.18
CA THR A 54 -12.77 5.43 14.02
C THR A 54 -13.16 6.89 13.87
N TRP A 55 -12.20 7.68 13.43
CA TRP A 55 -12.35 9.09 13.02
C TRP A 55 -11.88 9.22 11.59
N ARG A 56 -12.58 9.99 10.80
CA ARG A 56 -12.26 10.20 9.39
C ARG A 56 -11.84 11.62 9.10
N TYR A 57 -10.77 11.75 8.33
CA TYR A 57 -10.22 13.01 7.85
C TYR A 57 -10.11 12.98 6.33
N LEU A 58 -10.45 14.07 5.67
CA LEU A 58 -10.46 14.20 4.21
C LEU A 58 -9.61 15.39 3.78
N ASP A 59 -8.81 15.22 2.74
CA ASP A 59 -8.10 16.28 2.06
C ASP A 59 -8.44 16.30 0.57
N LYS A 60 -8.63 17.50 0.00
CA LYS A 60 -8.78 17.71 -1.44
C LYS A 60 -7.43 18.12 -2.00
N VAL A 61 -6.72 17.19 -2.63
CA VAL A 61 -5.32 17.33 -3.07
C VAL A 61 -5.16 17.81 -4.52
N GLY A 62 -6.24 18.24 -5.16
CA GLY A 62 -6.22 18.74 -6.53
C GLY A 62 -7.55 19.32 -6.98
N ALA A 63 -7.62 19.78 -8.22
CA ALA A 63 -8.80 20.47 -8.77
C ALA A 63 -9.90 19.52 -9.25
N ALA A 64 -9.56 18.28 -9.63
CA ALA A 64 -10.54 17.33 -10.13
C ALA A 64 -11.45 16.79 -9.02
N ASN A 65 -12.66 16.33 -9.38
CA ASN A 65 -13.66 15.85 -8.44
C ASN A 65 -13.17 14.69 -7.56
N TYR A 66 -12.28 13.85 -8.10
CA TYR A 66 -11.75 12.67 -7.42
C TYR A 66 -10.33 12.86 -6.87
N ASP A 67 -9.75 14.06 -6.99
CA ASP A 67 -8.47 14.40 -6.37
C ASP A 67 -8.65 14.60 -4.86
N LYS A 68 -8.97 13.51 -4.18
CA LYS A 68 -9.18 13.45 -2.74
C LYS A 68 -8.40 12.28 -2.16
N ILE A 69 -7.99 12.44 -0.91
CA ILE A 69 -7.41 11.38 -0.08
C ILE A 69 -8.06 11.43 1.29
N ALA A 70 -8.08 10.32 2.00
CA ALA A 70 -8.55 10.33 3.37
C ALA A 70 -7.65 9.53 4.31
N LEU A 71 -7.84 9.77 5.59
CA LEU A 71 -7.26 9.03 6.69
C LEU A 71 -8.36 8.57 7.63
N HIS A 72 -8.24 7.32 8.08
CA HIS A 72 -9.05 6.78 9.16
C HIS A 72 -8.13 6.55 10.36
N HIS A 73 -8.38 7.24 11.45
CA HIS A 73 -7.74 7.00 12.73
C HIS A 73 -8.51 5.92 13.46
N VAL A 74 -7.88 4.82 13.83
CA VAL A 74 -8.51 3.72 14.57
C VAL A 74 -7.79 3.57 15.91
N ALA A 75 -8.52 3.76 17.02
CA ALA A 75 -7.98 3.71 18.35
C ALA A 75 -9.00 3.21 19.38
N ARG A 76 -8.53 2.93 20.60
CA ARG A 76 -9.39 2.52 21.73
C ARG A 76 -10.07 3.74 22.37
N GLY A 77 -11.36 3.56 22.67
CA GLY A 77 -12.16 4.57 23.36
C GLY A 77 -12.62 5.71 22.47
N PRO A 78 -13.70 6.43 22.87
CA PRO A 78 -14.30 7.49 22.05
C PRO A 78 -13.51 8.80 22.07
N ARG A 79 -12.43 8.87 22.80
CA ARG A 79 -11.47 9.98 22.80
C ARG A 79 -10.08 9.39 22.51
N PRO A 80 -9.34 9.96 21.54
CA PRO A 80 -7.97 9.55 21.31
C PRO A 80 -7.18 9.60 22.61
N GLN A 81 -6.65 8.47 23.06
CA GLN A 81 -5.79 8.44 24.25
C GLN A 81 -4.45 9.11 23.90
N PRO A 82 -3.78 9.73 24.89
CA PRO A 82 -2.41 10.18 24.68
C PRO A 82 -1.57 9.03 24.15
N HIS A 83 -0.78 9.31 23.13
CA HIS A 83 -0.10 8.34 22.27
C HIS A 83 0.62 7.24 23.05
N SER A 84 0.44 6.00 22.60
CA SER A 84 1.16 4.83 23.10
C SER A 84 2.68 4.89 22.81
N GLY A 85 3.14 5.90 22.07
CA GLY A 85 4.48 5.99 21.53
C GLY A 85 4.72 5.06 20.33
N ILE A 86 3.66 4.44 19.79
CA ILE A 86 3.71 3.63 18.57
C ILE A 86 2.58 4.11 17.66
N THR A 87 2.92 4.91 16.66
CA THR A 87 2.00 5.38 15.62
C THR A 87 2.33 4.68 14.32
N VAL A 88 1.33 4.08 13.69
CA VAL A 88 1.46 3.34 12.44
C VAL A 88 0.58 3.98 11.37
N LEU A 89 1.18 4.36 10.24
CA LEU A 89 0.47 4.68 9.01
C LEU A 89 0.42 3.43 8.13
N TYR A 90 -0.80 2.93 7.87
CA TYR A 90 -1.04 1.75 7.05
C TYR A 90 -1.44 2.16 5.63
N LEU A 91 -0.70 1.65 4.65
CA LEU A 91 -0.89 1.86 3.22
C LEU A 91 -1.49 0.59 2.60
N PRO A 92 -2.75 0.62 2.15
CA PRO A 92 -3.42 -0.53 1.54
C PRO A 92 -2.80 -0.98 0.22
N GLY A 93 -3.16 -2.17 -0.24
CA GLY A 93 -2.75 -2.72 -1.54
C GLY A 93 -3.53 -2.13 -2.72
N THR A 94 -3.26 -2.66 -3.91
CA THR A 94 -4.00 -2.32 -5.14
C THR A 94 -5.49 -2.55 -4.94
N ASN A 95 -6.32 -1.60 -5.34
CA ASN A 95 -7.79 -1.61 -5.19
C ASN A 95 -8.29 -1.65 -3.73
N GLN A 96 -7.42 -1.65 -2.73
CA GLN A 96 -7.80 -1.53 -1.33
C GLN A 96 -7.87 -0.07 -0.90
N ASN A 97 -8.54 0.17 0.23
CA ASN A 97 -8.69 1.47 0.86
C ASN A 97 -8.56 1.36 2.38
N GLY A 98 -8.60 2.49 3.06
CA GLY A 98 -8.46 2.56 4.51
C GLY A 98 -9.69 2.07 5.29
N ASP A 99 -10.85 2.00 4.63
CA ASP A 99 -12.11 1.50 5.21
C ASP A 99 -12.19 -0.03 5.26
N LEU A 100 -11.24 -0.75 4.67
CA LEU A 100 -11.22 -2.22 4.63
C LEU A 100 -10.89 -2.82 6.00
N THR A 101 -11.74 -2.59 6.96
CA THR A 101 -11.70 -3.28 8.23
C THR A 101 -12.71 -4.42 8.20
N LEU A 102 -12.32 -5.58 8.73
CA LEU A 102 -13.24 -6.72 8.83
C LEU A 102 -14.02 -6.68 10.15
N TYR A 103 -13.87 -5.60 10.91
CA TYR A 103 -14.53 -5.37 12.21
C TYR A 103 -14.43 -6.58 13.15
N ASP A 104 -13.31 -7.29 13.07
CA ASP A 104 -12.97 -8.41 13.95
C ASP A 104 -11.45 -8.46 14.09
N PRO A 105 -10.89 -8.17 15.28
CA PRO A 105 -9.44 -8.13 15.51
C PRO A 105 -8.71 -9.45 15.18
N ARG A 106 -9.43 -10.56 15.05
CA ARG A 106 -8.82 -11.85 14.65
C ARG A 106 -8.46 -11.87 13.16
N TYR A 107 -9.17 -11.09 12.33
CA TYR A 107 -9.03 -11.06 10.87
C TYR A 107 -8.63 -9.69 10.33
N SER A 108 -8.53 -8.67 11.18
CA SER A 108 -8.14 -7.32 10.79
C SER A 108 -6.82 -6.94 11.43
N PHE A 109 -5.80 -6.74 10.62
CA PHE A 109 -4.48 -6.25 11.07
C PHE A 109 -4.60 -4.92 11.82
N VAL A 110 -5.39 -4.01 11.31
CA VAL A 110 -5.59 -2.67 11.89
C VAL A 110 -6.28 -2.77 13.24
N ASP A 111 -7.42 -3.47 13.31
CA ASP A 111 -8.20 -3.61 14.54
C ASP A 111 -7.43 -4.39 15.61
N TYR A 112 -6.67 -5.39 15.17
CA TYR A 112 -5.80 -6.15 16.09
C TYR A 112 -4.78 -5.25 16.79
N LEU A 113 -4.06 -4.43 16.03
CA LEU A 113 -3.05 -3.53 16.58
C LEU A 113 -3.68 -2.42 17.41
N ALA A 114 -4.77 -1.80 16.92
CA ALA A 114 -5.49 -0.76 17.63
C ALA A 114 -6.06 -1.26 18.96
N SER A 115 -6.65 -2.47 19.00
CA SER A 115 -7.17 -3.08 20.23
C SER A 115 -6.08 -3.35 21.28
N ARG A 116 -4.80 -3.32 20.88
CA ARG A 116 -3.64 -3.53 21.76
C ARG A 116 -2.85 -2.24 22.03
N GLY A 117 -3.46 -1.10 21.73
CA GLY A 117 -2.96 0.23 22.09
C GLY A 117 -1.97 0.81 21.09
N VAL A 118 -1.87 0.28 19.88
CA VAL A 118 -1.16 0.93 18.77
C VAL A 118 -2.07 2.01 18.19
N ASP A 119 -1.51 3.17 17.92
CA ASP A 119 -2.21 4.29 17.28
C ASP A 119 -2.20 4.07 15.77
N MET A 120 -3.34 3.60 15.22
CA MET A 120 -3.45 3.15 13.83
C MET A 120 -4.09 4.21 12.95
N TRP A 121 -3.43 4.52 11.85
CA TRP A 121 -3.93 5.39 10.80
C TRP A 121 -3.92 4.65 9.47
N THR A 122 -5.08 4.58 8.79
CA THR A 122 -5.21 3.94 7.48
C THR A 122 -5.48 4.98 6.40
N PHE A 123 -5.03 4.70 5.18
CA PHE A 123 -4.99 5.67 4.09
C PHE A 123 -5.93 5.28 2.95
N ASP A 124 -6.75 6.25 2.48
CA ASP A 124 -7.51 6.11 1.24
C ASP A 124 -6.78 6.82 0.10
N TYR A 125 -6.48 6.04 -0.93
CA TYR A 125 -5.97 6.59 -2.19
C TYR A 125 -7.07 7.35 -2.95
N ARG A 126 -6.69 8.17 -3.92
CA ARG A 126 -7.62 8.90 -4.81
C ARG A 126 -8.64 7.99 -5.49
N THR A 127 -8.26 6.74 -5.76
CA THR A 127 -9.10 5.71 -6.39
C THR A 127 -10.36 5.41 -5.58
N HIS A 128 -10.29 5.51 -4.26
CA HIS A 128 -11.43 5.31 -3.36
C HIS A 128 -12.58 6.29 -3.62
N PHE A 129 -12.28 7.47 -4.14
CA PHE A 129 -13.28 8.51 -4.41
C PHE A 129 -13.89 8.42 -5.81
N VAL A 130 -13.51 7.42 -6.61
CA VAL A 130 -14.11 7.15 -7.91
C VAL A 130 -15.28 6.18 -7.74
N PRO A 131 -16.53 6.64 -7.94
CA PRO A 131 -17.67 5.75 -7.85
C PRO A 131 -17.56 4.60 -8.87
N SER A 132 -17.92 3.40 -8.45
CA SER A 132 -17.87 2.22 -9.32
C SER A 132 -18.76 2.32 -10.57
N SER A 133 -19.77 3.20 -10.55
CA SER A 133 -20.67 3.48 -11.67
C SER A 133 -20.08 4.42 -12.73
N VAL A 134 -18.96 5.10 -12.44
CA VAL A 134 -18.31 6.01 -13.39
C VAL A 134 -17.67 5.21 -14.51
N SER A 135 -17.91 5.63 -15.76
CA SER A 135 -17.26 5.00 -16.92
C SER A 135 -15.73 5.23 -16.86
N PRO A 136 -14.91 4.21 -17.13
CA PRO A 136 -13.46 4.36 -17.21
C PRO A 136 -13.00 5.47 -18.18
N ILE A 137 -13.72 5.63 -19.29
CA ILE A 137 -13.42 6.68 -20.28
C ILE A 137 -13.57 8.08 -19.67
N ALA A 138 -14.55 8.27 -18.80
CA ALA A 138 -14.82 9.58 -18.18
C ALA A 138 -13.70 10.01 -17.20
N ILE A 139 -12.89 9.08 -16.71
CA ILE A 139 -11.80 9.33 -15.75
C ILE A 139 -10.43 8.93 -16.27
N GLU A 140 -10.30 8.56 -17.55
CA GLU A 140 -9.03 8.18 -18.18
C GLU A 140 -7.96 9.25 -18.01
N TYR A 141 -8.36 10.53 -18.12
CA TYR A 141 -7.44 11.65 -17.93
C TYR A 141 -6.81 11.66 -16.55
N GLN A 142 -7.58 11.37 -15.50
CA GLN A 142 -7.08 11.26 -14.12
C GLN A 142 -6.14 10.07 -14.00
N PHE A 143 -6.50 8.91 -14.54
CA PHE A 143 -5.66 7.70 -14.47
C PHE A 143 -4.29 7.88 -15.13
N LYS A 144 -4.20 8.62 -16.22
CA LYS A 144 -2.92 8.98 -16.86
C LYS A 144 -2.03 9.84 -15.96
N ARG A 145 -2.61 10.59 -15.04
CA ARG A 145 -1.92 11.57 -14.18
C ARG A 145 -1.65 11.06 -12.76
N TRP A 146 -2.37 10.06 -12.31
CA TRP A 146 -2.22 9.49 -10.97
C TRP A 146 -1.04 8.50 -10.94
N THR A 147 0.14 9.07 -11.12
CA THR A 147 1.42 8.34 -11.12
C THR A 147 1.83 7.92 -9.72
N ASN A 148 2.86 7.05 -9.62
CA ASN A 148 3.48 6.71 -8.36
C ASN A 148 4.01 7.96 -7.60
N ALA A 149 4.52 8.96 -8.31
CA ALA A 149 4.99 10.21 -7.72
C ALA A 149 3.84 11.03 -7.08
N VAL A 150 2.68 11.07 -7.74
CA VAL A 150 1.48 11.73 -7.19
C VAL A 150 1.03 11.04 -5.91
N PHE A 151 0.92 9.71 -5.90
CA PHE A 151 0.54 8.97 -4.71
C PHE A 151 1.59 9.07 -3.59
N ALA A 152 2.87 9.11 -3.93
CA ALA A 152 3.93 9.34 -2.94
C ALA A 152 3.82 10.72 -2.29
N SER A 153 3.46 11.77 -3.07
CA SER A 153 3.17 13.10 -2.53
C SER A 153 1.94 13.10 -1.62
N ASP A 154 0.90 12.38 -1.99
CA ASP A 154 -0.31 12.24 -1.17
C ASP A 154 -0.01 11.53 0.17
N ILE A 155 0.80 10.48 0.13
CA ILE A 155 1.25 9.76 1.33
C ILE A 155 2.13 10.66 2.21
N ALA A 156 3.00 11.48 1.62
CA ALA A 156 3.81 12.44 2.39
C ALA A 156 2.94 13.48 3.10
N ALA A 157 1.87 13.97 2.45
CA ALA A 157 0.90 14.85 3.07
C ALA A 157 0.17 14.17 4.25
N ALA A 158 -0.26 12.92 4.05
CA ALA A 158 -0.89 12.12 5.08
C ALA A 158 0.04 11.88 6.28
N ALA A 159 1.29 11.48 6.03
CA ALA A 159 2.28 11.27 7.08
C ALA A 159 2.55 12.55 7.88
N SER A 160 2.68 13.68 7.21
CA SER A 160 2.87 14.98 7.87
C SER A 160 1.70 15.33 8.78
N PHE A 161 0.46 15.13 8.31
CA PHE A 161 -0.74 15.34 9.11
C PHE A 161 -0.76 14.41 10.34
N VAL A 162 -0.51 13.11 10.15
CA VAL A 162 -0.48 12.13 11.25
C VAL A 162 0.58 12.50 12.28
N MET A 163 1.77 12.88 11.87
CA MET A 163 2.83 13.34 12.80
C MET A 163 2.41 14.58 13.58
N GLN A 164 1.73 15.53 12.94
CA GLN A 164 1.21 16.73 13.59
C GLN A 164 0.13 16.39 14.62
N GLU A 165 -0.87 15.58 14.24
CA GLU A 165 -1.97 15.17 15.11
C GLU A 165 -1.50 14.36 16.32
N THR A 166 -0.48 13.54 16.11
CA THR A 166 0.01 12.63 17.14
C THR A 166 1.21 13.15 17.93
N GLY A 167 1.83 14.23 17.51
CA GLY A 167 3.09 14.70 18.08
C GLY A 167 4.27 13.76 17.84
N SER A 168 4.11 12.73 16.99
CA SER A 168 5.14 11.76 16.69
C SER A 168 6.23 12.35 15.83
N GLN A 169 7.49 12.16 16.20
CA GLN A 169 8.63 12.60 15.38
C GLN A 169 8.87 11.69 14.18
N LYS A 170 8.49 10.41 14.30
CA LYS A 170 8.61 9.38 13.27
C LYS A 170 7.42 8.43 13.34
N LEU A 171 7.04 7.88 12.18
CA LEU A 171 5.99 6.88 12.07
C LEU A 171 6.57 5.50 11.75
N PHE A 172 5.93 4.45 12.22
CA PHE A 172 6.04 3.17 11.57
C PHE A 172 5.14 3.19 10.33
N VAL A 173 5.69 2.76 9.19
CA VAL A 173 4.91 2.71 7.95
C VAL A 173 4.68 1.26 7.60
N ALA A 174 3.42 0.85 7.65
CA ALA A 174 2.99 -0.47 7.25
C ALA A 174 2.42 -0.43 5.84
N GLY A 175 2.72 -1.42 5.03
CA GLY A 175 2.10 -1.58 3.72
C GLY A 175 1.71 -3.03 3.46
N PHE A 176 0.65 -3.22 2.69
CA PHE A 176 0.28 -4.51 2.15
C PHE A 176 0.41 -4.49 0.62
N SER A 177 1.02 -5.54 0.02
CA SER A 177 1.11 -5.64 -1.45
C SER A 177 1.72 -4.38 -2.08
N ARG A 178 0.97 -3.64 -2.89
CA ARG A 178 1.35 -2.36 -3.47
C ARG A 178 1.70 -1.32 -2.40
N GLY A 179 1.00 -1.32 -1.28
CA GLY A 179 1.30 -0.43 -0.15
C GLY A 179 2.71 -0.62 0.41
N VAL A 180 3.30 -1.82 0.30
CA VAL A 180 4.71 -2.06 0.66
C VAL A 180 5.65 -1.28 -0.24
N MET A 181 5.40 -1.28 -1.56
CA MET A 181 6.18 -0.47 -2.49
C MET A 181 6.15 1.01 -2.10
N PHE A 182 4.97 1.53 -1.76
CA PHE A 182 4.83 2.91 -1.31
C PHE A 182 5.49 3.16 0.06
N ALA A 183 5.46 2.20 0.98
CA ALA A 183 6.16 2.32 2.26
C ALA A 183 7.69 2.47 2.06
N TYR A 184 8.27 1.66 1.18
CA TYR A 184 9.69 1.79 0.82
C TYR A 184 9.98 3.08 0.05
N LEU A 185 9.07 3.50 -0.84
CA LEU A 185 9.24 4.74 -1.60
C LEU A 185 9.20 5.96 -0.66
N PHE A 186 8.25 6.00 0.26
CA PHE A 186 8.18 7.03 1.30
C PHE A 186 9.44 7.05 2.17
N ALA A 187 9.92 5.88 2.61
CA ALA A 187 11.15 5.77 3.39
C ALA A 187 12.40 6.22 2.62
N ALA A 188 12.43 6.01 1.30
CA ALA A 188 13.52 6.51 0.46
C ALA A 188 13.51 8.03 0.30
N MET A 189 12.32 8.64 0.29
CA MET A 189 12.13 10.08 0.14
C MET A 189 12.23 10.85 1.47
N HIS A 190 11.80 10.23 2.57
CA HIS A 190 11.66 10.85 3.90
C HIS A 190 12.22 9.94 5.01
N PRO A 191 13.49 9.53 4.97
CA PRO A 191 14.05 8.55 5.90
C PRO A 191 14.07 9.02 7.36
N ASP A 192 14.08 10.32 7.58
CA ASP A 192 14.02 10.96 8.88
C ASP A 192 12.63 10.89 9.55
N GLN A 193 11.59 10.63 8.78
CA GLN A 193 10.20 10.51 9.25
C GLN A 193 9.77 9.06 9.54
N VAL A 194 10.61 8.06 9.23
CA VAL A 194 10.26 6.65 9.36
C VAL A 194 11.01 6.00 10.52
N ALA A 195 10.25 5.46 11.48
CA ALA A 195 10.77 4.69 12.62
C ALA A 195 11.08 3.23 12.24
N GLY A 196 10.31 2.66 11.32
CA GLY A 196 10.45 1.30 10.83
C GLY A 196 9.43 0.97 9.75
N ILE A 197 9.70 -0.06 8.95
CA ILE A 197 8.83 -0.53 7.87
C ILE A 197 8.23 -1.89 8.23
N ILE A 198 6.92 -2.02 8.05
CA ILE A 198 6.17 -3.27 8.16
C ILE A 198 5.72 -3.65 6.76
N ALA A 199 6.40 -4.62 6.15
CA ALA A 199 6.15 -5.07 4.79
C ALA A 199 5.30 -6.34 4.80
N LEU A 200 4.00 -6.21 4.49
CA LEU A 200 3.06 -7.31 4.43
C LEU A 200 2.91 -7.75 2.97
N ASP A 201 3.63 -8.78 2.61
CA ASP A 201 3.55 -9.51 1.33
C ASP A 201 3.65 -8.63 0.08
N GLY A 202 4.64 -7.74 0.05
CA GLY A 202 4.94 -6.86 -1.07
C GLY A 202 6.44 -6.58 -1.18
N PHE A 203 6.85 -5.94 -2.27
CA PHE A 203 8.26 -5.74 -2.59
C PHE A 203 8.51 -4.47 -3.42
N ILE A 204 9.78 -4.11 -3.54
CA ILE A 204 10.28 -3.04 -4.41
C ILE A 204 10.41 -3.60 -5.84
N PRO A 205 9.73 -3.04 -6.85
CA PRO A 205 9.84 -3.52 -8.22
C PRO A 205 11.28 -3.43 -8.74
N SER A 206 11.75 -4.51 -9.38
CA SER A 206 13.08 -4.57 -10.00
C SER A 206 13.04 -4.32 -11.52
N HIS A 207 11.86 -4.48 -12.14
CA HIS A 207 11.71 -4.28 -13.59
C HIS A 207 11.84 -2.80 -13.98
N PRO A 208 12.33 -2.48 -15.17
CA PRO A 208 12.31 -1.12 -15.71
C PRO A 208 10.86 -0.66 -15.98
N SER A 209 10.66 0.66 -16.09
CA SER A 209 9.37 1.18 -16.55
C SER A 209 9.04 0.68 -17.96
N ARG A 210 7.76 0.43 -18.20
CA ARG A 210 7.23 -0.11 -19.46
C ARG A 210 6.12 0.81 -20.00
N PRO A 211 5.83 0.79 -21.29
CA PRO A 211 4.68 1.50 -21.85
C PRO A 211 3.38 1.05 -21.17
N VAL A 212 2.54 2.03 -20.83
CA VAL A 212 1.23 1.77 -20.22
C VAL A 212 0.28 1.27 -21.32
N PRO A 213 -0.49 0.19 -21.09
CA PRO A 213 -1.45 -0.31 -22.04
C PRO A 213 -2.60 0.68 -22.28
N GLU A 214 -3.31 0.49 -23.37
CA GLU A 214 -4.53 1.22 -23.67
C GLU A 214 -5.55 1.06 -22.53
N GLY A 215 -6.32 2.13 -22.25
CA GLY A 215 -7.30 2.19 -21.18
C GLY A 215 -6.78 2.79 -19.88
N HIS A 216 -5.47 2.73 -19.61
CA HIS A 216 -4.79 3.37 -18.47
C HIS A 216 -5.33 3.03 -17.07
N TYR A 217 -6.16 1.99 -16.91
CA TYR A 217 -6.65 1.50 -15.63
C TYR A 217 -6.57 -0.03 -15.56
N VAL A 218 -6.52 -0.53 -14.34
CA VAL A 218 -6.69 -1.95 -14.02
C VAL A 218 -8.03 -2.09 -13.33
N ASP A 219 -8.91 -2.89 -13.93
CA ASP A 219 -10.14 -3.28 -13.24
C ASP A 219 -9.79 -4.29 -12.15
N ASP A 220 -10.55 -4.27 -11.06
CA ASP A 220 -10.24 -5.12 -9.94
C ASP A 220 -10.34 -6.61 -10.29
N LEU A 221 -9.73 -7.41 -9.45
CA LEU A 221 -9.56 -8.89 -9.37
C LEU A 221 -10.41 -9.78 -10.32
N GLY A 222 -11.52 -9.28 -10.85
CA GLY A 222 -12.39 -10.00 -11.75
C GLY A 222 -12.03 -9.92 -13.23
N GLY A 223 -11.28 -8.94 -13.60
CA GLY A 223 -10.82 -8.47 -14.91
C GLY A 223 -11.35 -9.17 -16.14
N LYS A 224 -10.98 -10.39 -16.38
CA LYS A 224 -11.34 -11.11 -17.62
C LYS A 224 -12.44 -12.15 -17.45
N SER A 225 -12.74 -12.57 -16.25
CA SER A 225 -13.67 -13.69 -15.98
C SER A 225 -14.98 -13.28 -15.30
N LEU A 226 -15.02 -12.11 -14.66
CA LEU A 226 -16.24 -11.57 -14.05
C LEU A 226 -16.32 -10.07 -14.31
N THR A 227 -17.53 -9.57 -14.59
CA THR A 227 -17.80 -8.13 -14.52
C THR A 227 -17.75 -7.67 -13.06
N TRP A 228 -17.61 -6.37 -12.85
CA TRP A 228 -17.67 -5.80 -11.50
C TRP A 228 -18.98 -6.20 -10.78
N GLU A 229 -20.10 -6.09 -11.44
CA GLU A 229 -21.41 -6.39 -10.90
C GLU A 229 -21.55 -7.88 -10.51
N ASN A 230 -21.08 -8.79 -11.37
CA ASN A 230 -21.10 -10.23 -11.08
C ASN A 230 -20.17 -10.59 -9.93
N ARG A 231 -19.04 -9.88 -9.79
CA ARG A 231 -18.15 -10.03 -8.65
C ARG A 231 -18.84 -9.59 -7.34
N GLN A 232 -19.46 -8.41 -7.34
CA GLN A 232 -20.19 -7.92 -6.16
C GLN A 232 -21.30 -8.90 -5.77
N PHE A 233 -22.05 -9.41 -6.75
CA PHE A 233 -23.08 -10.40 -6.51
C PHE A 233 -22.53 -11.72 -5.91
N LEU A 234 -21.40 -12.21 -6.43
CA LEU A 234 -20.74 -13.40 -5.87
C LEU A 234 -20.34 -13.18 -4.41
N MET A 235 -19.71 -12.04 -4.07
CA MET A 235 -19.30 -11.73 -2.70
C MET A 235 -20.52 -11.64 -1.77
N GLN A 236 -21.60 -11.00 -2.20
CA GLN A 236 -22.85 -10.92 -1.44
C GLN A 236 -23.46 -12.30 -1.21
N SER A 237 -23.44 -13.17 -2.23
CA SER A 237 -23.94 -14.54 -2.11
C SER A 237 -23.16 -15.34 -1.08
N VAL A 238 -21.83 -15.25 -1.08
CA VAL A 238 -20.96 -15.94 -0.10
C VAL A 238 -21.17 -15.40 1.32
N ILE A 239 -21.36 -14.10 1.47
CA ILE A 239 -21.62 -13.47 2.78
C ILE A 239 -22.98 -13.92 3.34
N ALA A 240 -23.99 -14.05 2.47
CA ALA A 240 -25.34 -14.45 2.87
C ALA A 240 -25.39 -15.95 3.22
N ASP A 241 -24.88 -16.81 2.35
CA ASP A 241 -24.79 -18.26 2.56
C ASP A 241 -23.67 -18.87 1.71
N PRO A 242 -22.50 -19.18 2.29
CA PRO A 242 -21.38 -19.76 1.56
C PRO A 242 -21.71 -21.16 0.96
N ASN A 243 -22.65 -21.87 1.53
CA ASN A 243 -23.11 -23.19 1.05
C ASN A 243 -24.30 -23.11 0.10
N GLY A 244 -24.87 -21.92 -0.08
CA GLY A 244 -25.96 -21.66 -1.03
C GLY A 244 -25.53 -21.85 -2.48
N PRO A 245 -26.49 -21.77 -3.42
CA PRO A 245 -26.23 -22.01 -4.83
C PRO A 245 -25.22 -21.01 -5.40
N ALA A 246 -24.28 -21.52 -6.21
CA ALA A 246 -23.28 -20.68 -6.86
C ALA A 246 -23.95 -19.76 -7.91
N PRO A 247 -23.51 -18.47 -7.99
CA PRO A 247 -23.91 -17.59 -9.09
C PRO A 247 -23.55 -18.12 -10.49
N LEU A 248 -22.44 -18.85 -10.62
CA LEU A 248 -22.06 -19.52 -11.86
C LEU A 248 -22.46 -21.00 -11.78
N PRO A 249 -23.31 -21.49 -12.70
CA PRO A 249 -23.94 -22.84 -12.60
C PRO A 249 -22.96 -24.01 -12.66
N LYS A 250 -21.69 -23.79 -13.04
CA LYS A 250 -20.66 -24.84 -13.04
C LYS A 250 -20.12 -25.19 -11.64
N TYR A 251 -20.41 -24.38 -10.63
CA TYR A 251 -20.02 -24.62 -9.23
C TYR A 251 -21.23 -25.01 -8.40
N LYS A 252 -21.02 -25.81 -7.35
CA LYS A 252 -22.10 -26.25 -6.48
C LYS A 252 -22.51 -25.19 -5.46
N THR A 253 -21.53 -24.51 -4.87
CA THR A 253 -21.76 -23.54 -3.82
C THR A 253 -21.15 -22.18 -4.14
N ALA A 254 -21.64 -21.14 -3.50
CA ALA A 254 -21.09 -19.80 -3.61
C ALA A 254 -19.64 -19.75 -3.14
N ALA A 255 -19.28 -20.46 -2.05
CA ALA A 255 -17.92 -20.60 -1.58
C ALA A 255 -16.99 -21.26 -2.60
N GLU A 256 -17.43 -22.38 -3.22
CA GLU A 256 -16.66 -23.05 -4.29
C GLU A 256 -16.42 -22.11 -5.48
N ASN A 257 -17.43 -21.32 -5.86
CA ASN A 257 -17.31 -20.34 -6.91
C ASN A 257 -16.28 -19.23 -6.55
N LEU A 258 -16.32 -18.73 -5.30
CA LEU A 258 -15.33 -17.75 -4.82
C LEU A 258 -13.92 -18.34 -4.81
N GLU A 259 -13.76 -19.55 -4.29
CA GLU A 259 -12.48 -20.26 -4.26
C GLU A 259 -11.89 -20.37 -5.65
N HIS A 260 -12.69 -20.74 -6.65
CA HIS A 260 -12.23 -20.82 -8.02
C HIS A 260 -11.82 -19.46 -8.59
N VAL A 261 -12.57 -18.40 -8.32
CA VAL A 261 -12.27 -17.05 -8.82
C VAL A 261 -11.02 -16.49 -8.16
N VAL A 262 -10.84 -16.67 -6.87
CA VAL A 262 -9.77 -16.03 -6.09
C VAL A 262 -8.54 -16.93 -5.94
N TYR A 263 -8.73 -18.24 -5.88
CA TYR A 263 -7.67 -19.20 -5.60
C TYR A 263 -7.17 -19.97 -6.83
N ASP A 264 -7.87 -19.88 -7.96
CA ASP A 264 -7.36 -20.51 -9.17
C ASP A 264 -6.16 -19.74 -9.71
N ALA A 265 -4.98 -20.33 -9.59
CA ALA A 265 -3.74 -19.76 -10.11
C ALA A 265 -3.81 -19.40 -11.61
N LYS A 266 -4.68 -20.06 -12.39
CA LYS A 266 -4.86 -19.78 -13.82
C LYS A 266 -5.65 -18.50 -14.05
N ALA A 267 -6.58 -18.13 -13.16
CA ALA A 267 -7.37 -16.91 -13.27
C ALA A 267 -6.49 -15.64 -13.20
N PHE A 268 -5.37 -15.71 -12.50
CA PHE A 268 -4.41 -14.62 -12.34
C PHE A 268 -3.14 -14.75 -13.20
N GLY A 269 -3.17 -15.59 -14.23
CA GLY A 269 -2.04 -15.79 -15.12
C GLY A 269 -0.90 -16.61 -14.52
N GLY A 270 -1.12 -17.26 -13.38
CA GLY A 270 -0.17 -18.16 -12.77
C GLY A 270 0.11 -19.35 -13.68
N LYS A 271 1.36 -19.53 -14.08
CA LYS A 271 1.81 -20.73 -14.80
C LYS A 271 2.01 -21.85 -13.80
N GLY A 272 1.03 -22.73 -13.76
CA GLY A 272 1.13 -24.09 -13.25
C GLY A 272 1.77 -24.32 -11.88
N GLY A 273 1.01 -24.84 -10.96
CA GLY A 273 1.53 -25.58 -9.82
C GLY A 273 1.52 -24.90 -8.46
N LEU A 274 1.14 -23.63 -8.35
CA LEU A 274 0.92 -23.03 -7.05
C LEU A 274 -0.56 -23.17 -6.67
N ALA A 275 -0.81 -23.84 -5.56
CA ALA A 275 -2.15 -23.91 -4.99
C ALA A 275 -2.47 -22.59 -4.32
N ASN A 276 -3.67 -22.05 -4.60
CA ASN A 276 -4.26 -20.92 -3.87
C ASN A 276 -3.37 -19.66 -3.79
N PRO A 277 -3.08 -18.95 -4.91
CA PRO A 277 -2.17 -17.81 -4.93
C PRO A 277 -2.62 -16.66 -4.03
N PHE A 278 -3.91 -16.48 -3.81
CA PHE A 278 -4.46 -15.41 -2.99
C PHE A 278 -4.96 -15.84 -1.62
N GLY A 279 -5.22 -17.13 -1.41
CA GLY A 279 -5.72 -17.66 -0.15
C GLY A 279 -5.38 -19.13 0.03
N GLY A 280 -6.02 -19.76 0.99
CA GLY A 280 -5.83 -21.17 1.38
C GLY A 280 -6.12 -21.39 2.86
N TYR A 281 -5.92 -20.34 3.65
CA TYR A 281 -6.21 -20.33 5.09
C TYR A 281 -7.31 -19.32 5.47
N SER A 282 -7.89 -18.61 4.52
CA SER A 282 -8.96 -17.65 4.77
C SER A 282 -10.32 -18.33 4.76
N ASN A 283 -11.18 -17.94 5.69
CA ASN A 283 -12.59 -18.32 5.65
C ASN A 283 -13.27 -17.63 4.47
N PRO A 284 -14.08 -18.32 3.64
CA PRO A 284 -14.72 -17.74 2.46
C PRO A 284 -15.55 -16.49 2.76
N VAL A 285 -16.29 -16.47 3.89
CA VAL A 285 -17.09 -15.30 4.28
C VAL A 285 -16.21 -14.10 4.65
N VAL A 286 -15.10 -14.33 5.37
CA VAL A 286 -14.16 -13.29 5.73
C VAL A 286 -13.51 -12.73 4.47
N LEU A 287 -13.10 -13.60 3.56
CA LEU A 287 -12.53 -13.21 2.28
C LEU A 287 -13.50 -12.41 1.41
N ALA A 288 -14.77 -12.86 1.34
CA ALA A 288 -15.80 -12.15 0.60
C ALA A 288 -16.06 -10.74 1.20
N ARG A 289 -16.06 -10.62 2.52
CA ARG A 289 -16.17 -9.32 3.22
C ARG A 289 -14.99 -8.40 2.92
N LEU A 290 -13.78 -8.93 2.83
CA LEU A 290 -12.62 -8.16 2.41
C LEU A 290 -12.77 -7.67 0.96
N LEU A 291 -13.08 -8.58 0.04
CA LEU A 291 -13.10 -8.31 -1.40
C LEU A 291 -14.27 -7.42 -1.84
N ILE A 292 -15.42 -7.47 -1.16
CA ILE A 292 -16.59 -6.65 -1.52
C ILE A 292 -16.31 -5.15 -1.31
N GLY A 293 -15.42 -4.82 -0.39
CA GLY A 293 -15.01 -3.44 -0.08
C GLY A 293 -13.90 -2.87 -0.98
N TYR A 294 -13.39 -3.65 -1.95
CA TYR A 294 -12.34 -3.15 -2.84
C TYR A 294 -12.88 -2.07 -3.77
N ASP A 295 -12.05 -1.07 -4.06
CA ASP A 295 -12.31 -0.08 -5.10
C ASP A 295 -12.26 -0.72 -6.48
N ARG A 296 -13.12 -0.27 -7.40
CA ARG A 296 -13.20 -0.86 -8.74
C ARG A 296 -11.94 -0.64 -9.56
N TYR A 297 -11.35 0.54 -9.48
CA TYR A 297 -10.32 0.97 -10.43
C TYR A 297 -8.97 1.22 -9.78
N TRP A 298 -7.91 0.95 -10.53
CA TRP A 298 -6.55 1.31 -10.19
C TRP A 298 -5.80 1.85 -11.41
N PRO A 299 -5.00 2.95 -11.30
CA PRO A 299 -4.27 3.50 -12.45
C PRO A 299 -3.19 2.52 -12.95
N ALA A 300 -3.29 2.07 -14.20
CA ALA A 300 -2.34 1.13 -14.78
C ALA A 300 -0.90 1.66 -14.80
N ILE A 301 -0.73 2.98 -14.94
CA ILE A 301 0.60 3.61 -14.92
C ILE A 301 1.43 3.25 -13.69
N GLN A 302 0.78 2.97 -12.56
CA GLN A 302 1.49 2.59 -11.33
C GLN A 302 2.09 1.19 -11.37
N ASP A 303 1.53 0.29 -12.18
CA ASP A 303 2.06 -1.07 -12.39
C ASP A 303 3.18 -1.11 -13.44
N TYR A 304 3.15 -0.15 -14.37
CA TYR A 304 4.07 -0.10 -15.49
C TYR A 304 5.27 0.81 -15.24
N ASN A 305 5.15 1.77 -14.33
CA ASN A 305 6.23 2.68 -13.94
C ASN A 305 6.92 2.21 -12.67
N ASN A 306 8.25 2.02 -12.76
CA ASN A 306 9.08 1.81 -11.59
C ASN A 306 9.46 3.17 -10.98
N PRO A 307 9.01 3.52 -9.76
CA PRO A 307 9.31 4.80 -9.16
C PRO A 307 10.73 4.88 -8.56
N PHE A 308 11.42 3.76 -8.41
CA PHE A 308 12.72 3.72 -7.75
C PHE A 308 13.86 4.06 -8.71
N THR A 309 14.27 5.31 -8.72
CA THR A 309 15.50 5.74 -9.39
C THR A 309 16.74 5.21 -8.67
N PRO A 310 17.94 5.19 -9.30
CA PRO A 310 19.18 4.85 -8.63
C PRO A 310 19.43 5.70 -7.37
N GLN A 311 19.09 6.98 -7.39
CA GLN A 311 19.23 7.90 -6.27
C GLN A 311 18.32 7.51 -5.10
N LEU A 312 17.04 7.18 -5.35
CA LEU A 312 16.11 6.72 -4.31
C LEU A 312 16.53 5.37 -3.74
N ARG A 313 17.06 4.46 -4.56
CA ARG A 313 17.62 3.19 -4.07
C ARG A 313 18.85 3.42 -3.17
N ALA A 314 19.71 4.37 -3.53
CA ALA A 314 20.87 4.73 -2.71
C ALA A 314 20.44 5.39 -1.39
N ALA A 315 19.48 6.32 -1.42
CA ALA A 315 18.91 6.94 -0.22
C ALA A 315 18.28 5.91 0.72
N LEU A 316 17.48 4.99 0.16
CA LEU A 316 16.87 3.91 0.93
C LEU A 316 17.94 3.04 1.60
N LYS A 317 18.99 2.64 0.87
CA LYS A 317 20.10 1.84 1.41
C LYS A 317 20.85 2.54 2.54
N GLN A 318 20.95 3.85 2.48
CA GLN A 318 21.62 4.66 3.52
C GLN A 318 20.74 4.90 4.74
N SER A 319 19.43 4.70 4.63
CA SER A 319 18.45 5.04 5.68
C SER A 319 18.62 4.22 6.97
N LYS A 320 19.09 2.96 6.85
CA LYS A 320 19.26 2.02 7.96
C LYS A 320 17.99 1.78 8.77
N ILE A 321 16.83 2.01 8.14
CA ILE A 321 15.53 1.83 8.77
C ILE A 321 15.29 0.35 9.05
N PRO A 322 14.89 -0.05 10.29
CA PRO A 322 14.56 -1.42 10.61
C PRO A 322 13.31 -1.90 9.85
N VAL A 323 13.29 -3.19 9.49
CA VAL A 323 12.21 -3.79 8.69
C VAL A 323 11.73 -5.07 9.31
N ILE A 324 10.41 -5.25 9.41
CA ILE A 324 9.79 -6.58 9.51
C ILE A 324 9.07 -6.87 8.20
N ALA A 325 9.40 -8.00 7.56
CA ALA A 325 8.78 -8.41 6.31
C ALA A 325 8.16 -9.81 6.44
N ILE A 326 6.93 -9.91 5.97
CA ILE A 326 6.14 -11.15 5.91
C ILE A 326 5.96 -11.50 4.43
N ALA A 327 6.30 -12.73 4.03
CA ALA A 327 6.17 -13.21 2.67
C ALA A 327 5.29 -14.47 2.62
N SER A 328 4.29 -14.49 1.72
CA SER A 328 3.56 -15.69 1.36
C SER A 328 4.29 -16.47 0.25
N THR A 329 4.01 -17.79 0.10
CA THR A 329 4.70 -18.60 -0.90
C THR A 329 3.86 -18.95 -2.11
N ASN A 330 2.53 -18.70 -2.08
CA ASN A 330 1.63 -19.25 -3.09
C ASN A 330 1.34 -18.29 -4.25
N ILE A 331 1.71 -17.01 -4.16
CA ILE A 331 1.40 -16.04 -5.21
C ILE A 331 2.28 -16.23 -6.46
N ALA A 332 3.58 -16.47 -6.27
CA ALA A 332 4.51 -16.82 -7.34
C ALA A 332 5.77 -17.47 -6.74
N PRO A 333 6.51 -18.32 -7.51
CA PRO A 333 7.72 -19.00 -7.02
C PRO A 333 8.78 -18.05 -6.46
N ASP A 334 9.02 -16.93 -7.15
CA ASP A 334 10.07 -15.96 -6.78
C ASP A 334 9.58 -14.87 -5.82
N TRP A 335 8.29 -14.86 -5.48
CA TRP A 335 7.70 -13.82 -4.64
C TRP A 335 8.39 -13.67 -3.28
N PRO A 336 8.64 -14.77 -2.52
CA PRO A 336 9.35 -14.67 -1.25
C PRO A 336 10.76 -14.07 -1.40
N ALA A 337 11.46 -14.42 -2.46
CA ALA A 337 12.80 -13.90 -2.71
C ALA A 337 12.77 -12.37 -2.96
N TRP A 338 11.78 -11.87 -3.69
CA TRP A 338 11.62 -10.43 -3.92
C TRP A 338 11.27 -9.67 -2.65
N VAL A 339 10.42 -10.24 -1.79
CA VAL A 339 10.10 -9.66 -0.48
C VAL A 339 11.35 -9.59 0.41
N VAL A 340 12.11 -10.69 0.49
CA VAL A 340 13.37 -10.76 1.26
C VAL A 340 14.39 -9.76 0.75
N GLN A 341 14.60 -9.69 -0.57
CA GLN A 341 15.52 -8.72 -1.18
C GLN A 341 15.12 -7.28 -0.84
N SER A 342 13.83 -6.98 -0.86
CA SER A 342 13.30 -5.66 -0.55
C SER A 342 13.50 -5.30 0.91
N ALA A 343 13.37 -6.25 1.83
CA ALA A 343 13.60 -6.02 3.25
C ALA A 343 15.05 -5.58 3.55
N HIS A 344 16.02 -6.09 2.80
CA HIS A 344 17.42 -5.69 2.92
C HIS A 344 17.79 -4.39 2.17
N ALA A 345 16.85 -3.83 1.40
CA ALA A 345 17.12 -2.62 0.60
C ALA A 345 17.37 -1.37 1.44
N THR A 346 16.90 -1.32 2.70
CA THR A 346 17.20 -0.22 3.64
C THR A 346 18.64 -0.22 4.12
N GLY A 347 19.37 -1.29 3.87
CA GLY A 347 20.73 -1.48 4.39
C GLY A 347 20.81 -1.59 5.91
N SER A 348 19.68 -1.79 6.60
CA SER A 348 19.65 -2.05 8.03
C SER A 348 20.12 -3.47 8.33
N ASP A 349 20.83 -3.62 9.45
CA ASP A 349 21.16 -4.95 10.00
C ASP A 349 19.99 -5.51 10.83
N ASP A 350 19.00 -4.67 11.17
CA ASP A 350 17.79 -5.03 11.89
C ASP A 350 16.65 -5.37 10.91
N VAL A 351 16.70 -6.59 10.38
CA VAL A 351 15.71 -7.13 9.45
C VAL A 351 15.11 -8.40 10.03
N THR A 352 13.82 -8.37 10.28
CA THR A 352 13.02 -9.52 10.73
C THR A 352 12.25 -10.08 9.55
N LEU A 353 12.49 -11.35 9.19
CA LEU A 353 11.86 -12.01 8.05
C LEU A 353 10.98 -13.18 8.51
N ARG A 354 9.80 -13.29 7.92
CA ARG A 354 8.89 -14.44 8.08
C ARG A 354 8.37 -14.87 6.73
N VAL A 355 8.71 -16.10 6.34
CA VAL A 355 8.19 -16.72 5.11
C VAL A 355 7.12 -17.73 5.52
N LEU A 356 5.89 -17.49 5.09
CA LEU A 356 4.72 -18.28 5.45
C LEU A 356 4.45 -19.31 4.34
N LYS A 357 4.88 -20.53 4.59
CA LYS A 357 4.77 -21.65 3.64
C LYS A 357 3.30 -22.03 3.42
N ASN A 358 2.91 -22.20 2.16
CA ASN A 358 1.56 -22.52 1.69
C ASN A 358 0.50 -21.44 1.98
N TRP A 359 0.93 -20.21 2.28
CA TRP A 359 0.03 -19.08 2.42
C TRP A 359 -0.17 -18.37 1.09
N GLY A 360 -1.41 -17.95 0.84
CA GLY A 360 -1.76 -17.03 -0.24
C GLY A 360 -1.59 -15.57 0.18
N HIS A 361 -1.66 -14.70 -0.80
CA HIS A 361 -1.46 -13.26 -0.62
C HIS A 361 -2.41 -12.62 0.41
N LEU A 362 -3.71 -12.90 0.29
CA LEU A 362 -4.73 -12.34 1.18
C LEU A 362 -4.75 -13.00 2.56
N ASP A 363 -4.23 -14.22 2.70
CA ASP A 363 -4.13 -14.89 4.01
C ASP A 363 -3.28 -14.07 4.99
N VAL A 364 -2.33 -13.27 4.50
CA VAL A 364 -1.51 -12.40 5.35
C VAL A 364 -2.35 -11.35 6.09
N LEU A 365 -3.48 -10.94 5.51
CA LEU A 365 -4.42 -10.00 6.12
C LEU A 365 -5.57 -10.67 6.87
N CYS A 366 -6.14 -11.75 6.31
CA CYS A 366 -7.41 -12.30 6.79
C CYS A 366 -7.42 -13.82 6.94
N GLY A 367 -6.26 -14.47 6.91
CA GLY A 367 -6.16 -15.90 7.17
C GLY A 367 -6.56 -16.27 8.60
N THR A 368 -7.14 -17.46 8.80
CA THR A 368 -7.57 -17.97 10.11
C THR A 368 -6.46 -18.01 11.15
N GLN A 369 -5.20 -17.97 10.72
CA GLN A 369 -4.02 -17.93 11.58
C GLN A 369 -3.25 -16.61 11.50
N ALA A 370 -3.79 -15.58 10.81
CA ALA A 370 -3.09 -14.31 10.60
C ALA A 370 -2.77 -13.62 11.94
N GLU A 371 -3.67 -13.68 12.91
CA GLU A 371 -3.41 -13.17 14.26
C GLU A 371 -2.10 -13.72 14.83
N ARG A 372 -1.92 -15.03 14.81
CA ARG A 372 -0.75 -15.70 15.40
C ARG A 372 0.51 -15.59 14.56
N GLN A 373 0.38 -15.69 13.24
CA GLN A 373 1.52 -15.78 12.32
C GLN A 373 2.01 -14.43 11.81
N VAL A 374 1.14 -13.42 11.79
CA VAL A 374 1.42 -12.09 11.24
C VAL A 374 1.26 -11.01 12.29
N PHE A 375 0.07 -10.84 12.87
CA PHE A 375 -0.25 -9.67 13.69
C PHE A 375 0.51 -9.65 15.03
N ALA A 376 0.53 -10.76 15.76
CA ALA A 376 1.23 -10.86 17.02
C ALA A 376 2.76 -10.69 16.88
N PRO A 377 3.44 -11.29 15.88
CA PRO A 377 4.84 -11.00 15.58
C PRO A 377 5.12 -9.53 15.25
N VAL A 378 4.25 -8.89 14.45
CA VAL A 378 4.39 -7.45 14.13
C VAL A 378 4.23 -6.60 15.39
N LEU A 379 3.23 -6.88 16.23
CA LEU A 379 3.04 -6.18 17.51
C LEU A 379 4.26 -6.32 18.42
N ALA A 380 4.81 -7.53 18.52
CA ALA A 380 6.01 -7.79 19.31
C ALA A 380 7.23 -7.02 18.77
N TRP A 381 7.35 -6.95 17.44
CA TRP A 381 8.40 -6.18 16.77
C TRP A 381 8.22 -4.67 17.02
N LEU A 382 7.01 -4.11 16.85
CA LEU A 382 6.70 -2.71 17.15
C LEU A 382 7.07 -2.32 18.57
N ARG A 383 6.74 -3.18 19.56
CA ARG A 383 7.06 -2.93 20.98
C ARG A 383 8.56 -2.90 21.27
N ARG A 384 9.36 -3.68 20.56
CA ARG A 384 10.84 -3.64 20.68
C ARG A 384 11.45 -2.38 20.08
N HIS A 385 10.80 -1.81 19.04
CA HIS A 385 11.28 -0.61 18.33
C HIS A 385 10.63 0.69 18.81
N ARG A 386 9.76 0.60 19.81
CA ARG A 386 9.20 1.77 20.48
C ARG A 386 10.35 2.59 21.09
N LYS A 387 10.45 3.87 20.71
CA LYS A 387 11.37 4.83 21.30
C LYS A 387 10.66 5.70 22.32
#